data_1bed44869559a8ddcac902801484d3b6
#
_entry.id   1bed44869559a8ddcac902801484d3b6
#
_cell.length_a   1.000
_cell.length_b   1.000
_cell.length_c   1.000
_cell.angle_alpha   90.00
_cell.angle_beta   90.00
_cell.angle_gamma   90.00
#
_symmetry.space_group_name_H-M   'P 1'
#
loop_
_entity.id
_entity.type
_entity.pdbx_description
1 polymer ?
#
loop_
_entity_poly.entity_id
_entity_poly.type
_entity_poly.pdbx_seq_one_letter_code
_entity_poly.pdbx_strand_id
1 'polypeptide(L)'
;MKSVNPMLDTSDRHEEWVPLLDMAAREVFELMLGSQLTVPATAEEASLDITSMVGLAGQLCGVLSVRCSGEAAALMTSKMLGVELDKIGPQMADALGEVCNMVAGNFKNKIAGLAEGCMLSPPTVITGSDYSLHSLADSPLETRLLFENMLIVISLQVHG
;
A
#
# COMPACT_ATOMS: atom_id res chain seq x y z
N MET A 1 -19.95 9.07 -9.85
CA MET A 1 -18.68 8.36 -9.83
C MET A 1 -18.63 7.35 -10.97
N LYS A 2 -17.56 7.40 -11.75
CA LYS A 2 -17.43 6.51 -12.90
C LYS A 2 -17.27 5.05 -12.42
N SER A 3 -18.09 4.16 -12.97
CA SER A 3 -17.98 2.73 -12.67
C SER A 3 -16.68 2.18 -13.26
N VAL A 4 -15.86 1.55 -12.45
CA VAL A 4 -14.61 0.92 -12.87
C VAL A 4 -14.85 -0.56 -13.07
N ASN A 5 -14.53 -1.06 -14.24
CA ASN A 5 -14.69 -2.46 -14.58
C ASN A 5 -13.44 -3.24 -14.17
N PRO A 6 -13.56 -4.24 -13.27
CA PRO A 6 -12.39 -5.02 -12.85
C PRO A 6 -11.81 -5.92 -13.95
N MET A 7 -12.52 -6.07 -15.08
CA MET A 7 -12.07 -6.89 -16.21
C MET A 7 -11.32 -6.08 -17.27
N LEU A 8 -10.94 -4.85 -16.96
CA LEU A 8 -10.20 -3.99 -17.90
C LEU A 8 -8.84 -4.58 -18.27
N ASP A 9 -8.41 -4.28 -19.46
CA ASP A 9 -7.06 -4.54 -19.95
C ASP A 9 -6.01 -3.84 -19.06
N THR A 10 -4.78 -4.34 -19.07
CA THR A 10 -3.68 -3.84 -18.22
C THR A 10 -3.42 -2.33 -18.41
N SER A 11 -3.45 -1.84 -19.65
CA SER A 11 -3.24 -0.41 -19.91
C SER A 11 -4.34 0.44 -19.31
N ASP A 12 -5.59 -0.01 -19.45
CA ASP A 12 -6.75 0.70 -18.91
C ASP A 12 -6.74 0.66 -17.37
N ARG A 13 -6.27 -0.43 -16.78
CA ARG A 13 -6.10 -0.51 -15.32
C ARG A 13 -5.12 0.53 -14.80
N HIS A 14 -3.98 0.73 -15.50
CA HIS A 14 -3.01 1.75 -15.09
C HIS A 14 -3.64 3.13 -15.07
N GLU A 15 -4.40 3.48 -16.11
CA GLU A 15 -5.03 4.79 -16.20
C GLU A 15 -6.12 5.01 -15.14
N GLU A 16 -6.93 3.98 -14.87
CA GLU A 16 -8.07 4.12 -13.97
C GLU A 16 -7.73 3.80 -12.51
N TRP A 17 -6.90 2.81 -12.26
CA TRP A 17 -6.67 2.29 -10.92
C TRP A 17 -5.52 2.95 -10.18
N VAL A 18 -4.49 3.44 -10.87
CA VAL A 18 -3.37 4.13 -10.19
C VAL A 18 -3.87 5.37 -9.45
N PRO A 19 -4.73 6.23 -10.04
CA PRO A 19 -5.30 7.35 -9.28
C PRO A 19 -6.13 6.91 -8.07
N LEU A 20 -6.84 5.78 -8.17
CA LEU A 20 -7.63 5.25 -7.06
C LEU A 20 -6.73 4.71 -5.95
N LEU A 21 -5.63 4.06 -6.31
CA LEU A 21 -4.64 3.57 -5.36
C LEU A 21 -3.97 4.72 -4.62
N ASP A 22 -3.58 5.75 -5.35
CA ASP A 22 -3.01 6.98 -4.79
C ASP A 22 -3.98 7.62 -3.80
N MET A 23 -5.24 7.78 -4.20
CA MET A 23 -6.29 8.37 -3.36
C MET A 23 -6.54 7.54 -2.11
N ALA A 24 -6.59 6.22 -2.25
CA ALA A 24 -6.79 5.31 -1.11
C ALA A 24 -5.68 5.48 -0.08
N ALA A 25 -4.44 5.54 -0.53
CA ALA A 25 -3.29 5.73 0.36
C ALA A 25 -3.34 7.10 1.07
N ARG A 26 -3.61 8.16 0.33
CA ARG A 26 -3.69 9.51 0.89
C ARG A 26 -4.75 9.62 1.97
N GLU A 27 -5.92 9.05 1.73
CA GLU A 27 -7.03 9.06 2.69
C GLU A 27 -6.67 8.33 3.98
N VAL A 28 -6.05 7.15 3.87
CA VAL A 28 -5.65 6.37 5.04
C VAL A 28 -4.61 7.11 5.87
N PHE A 29 -3.57 7.64 5.22
CA PHE A 29 -2.52 8.36 5.95
C PHE A 29 -3.04 9.64 6.60
N GLU A 30 -3.93 10.36 5.95
CA GLU A 30 -4.52 11.55 6.53
C GLU A 30 -5.42 11.23 7.72
N LEU A 31 -6.32 10.26 7.56
CA LEU A 31 -7.29 9.91 8.61
C LEU A 31 -6.67 9.18 9.79
N MET A 32 -5.75 8.25 9.52
CA MET A 32 -5.23 7.37 10.57
C MET A 32 -3.91 7.84 11.16
N LEU A 33 -3.10 8.54 10.38
CA LEU A 33 -1.77 8.99 10.79
C LEU A 33 -1.65 10.51 10.90
N GLY A 34 -2.68 11.24 10.49
CA GLY A 34 -2.66 12.70 10.51
C GLY A 34 -1.61 13.31 9.59
N SER A 35 -1.21 12.61 8.55
CA SER A 35 -0.15 13.04 7.64
C SER A 35 -0.66 13.15 6.20
N GLN A 36 -0.35 14.25 5.54
CA GLN A 36 -0.63 14.41 4.12
C GLN A 36 0.54 13.90 3.31
N LEU A 37 0.28 12.96 2.41
CA LEU A 37 1.28 12.46 1.49
C LEU A 37 1.51 13.46 0.37
N THR A 38 2.76 13.57 -0.07
CA THR A 38 3.14 14.49 -1.15
C THR A 38 3.79 13.73 -2.29
N VAL A 39 3.87 14.36 -3.45
CA VAL A 39 4.50 13.76 -4.62
C VAL A 39 6.00 14.06 -4.58
N PRO A 40 6.89 13.05 -4.79
CA PRO A 40 8.32 13.30 -4.88
C PRO A 40 8.65 14.25 -6.06
N ALA A 41 9.51 15.24 -5.82
CA ALA A 41 9.91 16.17 -6.86
C ALA A 41 10.87 15.53 -7.87
N THR A 42 11.62 14.52 -7.43
CA THR A 42 12.58 13.77 -8.27
C THR A 42 12.42 12.28 -7.97
N ALA A 43 12.99 11.44 -8.84
CA ALA A 43 13.05 10.00 -8.56
C ALA A 43 13.98 9.78 -7.37
N GLU A 44 13.41 9.66 -6.19
CA GLU A 44 14.20 9.44 -4.97
C GLU A 44 14.56 7.97 -4.84
N GLU A 45 15.81 7.74 -4.53
CA GLU A 45 16.28 6.42 -4.12
C GLU A 45 16.30 6.39 -2.60
N ALA A 46 15.70 5.37 -2.04
CA ALA A 46 15.67 5.16 -0.61
C ALA A 46 15.82 3.68 -0.33
N SER A 47 16.41 3.36 0.82
CA SER A 47 16.45 1.99 1.28
C SER A 47 15.06 1.60 1.77
N LEU A 48 14.40 0.70 1.06
CA LEU A 48 13.07 0.22 1.42
C LEU A 48 13.21 -1.13 2.14
N ASP A 49 13.41 -1.05 3.44
CA ASP A 49 13.79 -2.20 4.27
C ASP A 49 12.61 -3.05 4.74
N ILE A 50 11.41 -2.53 4.61
CA ILE A 50 10.22 -3.19 5.13
C ILE A 50 9.12 -3.17 4.07
N THR A 51 8.48 -4.34 3.89
CA THR A 51 7.34 -4.49 2.99
C THR A 51 6.20 -5.15 3.75
N SER A 52 5.04 -4.52 3.75
CA SER A 52 3.81 -5.17 4.20
C SER A 52 2.96 -5.52 2.98
N MET A 53 2.29 -6.66 3.02
CA MET A 53 1.52 -7.18 1.91
C MET A 53 0.16 -7.70 2.38
N VAL A 54 -0.85 -7.50 1.54
CA VAL A 54 -2.18 -8.05 1.72
C VAL A 54 -2.61 -8.70 0.42
N GLY A 55 -3.03 -9.95 0.48
CA GLY A 55 -3.58 -10.66 -0.67
C GLY A 55 -5.03 -10.28 -0.89
N LEU A 56 -5.42 -10.18 -2.16
CA LEU A 56 -6.80 -10.00 -2.58
C LEU A 56 -7.24 -11.27 -3.31
N ALA A 57 -8.42 -11.76 -2.99
CA ALA A 57 -8.99 -12.97 -3.59
C ALA A 57 -10.46 -12.79 -3.90
N GLY A 58 -10.93 -13.38 -4.99
CA GLY A 58 -12.31 -13.29 -5.44
C GLY A 58 -12.38 -12.76 -6.86
N GLN A 59 -13.20 -11.75 -7.09
CA GLN A 59 -13.34 -11.14 -8.41
C GLN A 59 -12.06 -10.47 -8.90
N LEU A 60 -11.22 -10.02 -7.97
CA LEU A 60 -9.87 -9.58 -8.26
C LEU A 60 -8.91 -10.39 -7.41
N CYS A 61 -7.91 -10.99 -8.05
CA CYS A 61 -6.84 -11.70 -7.38
C CYS A 61 -5.54 -10.94 -7.54
N GLY A 62 -4.84 -10.72 -6.45
CA GLY A 62 -3.59 -9.98 -6.50
C GLY A 62 -2.99 -9.76 -5.13
N VAL A 63 -1.96 -8.92 -5.10
CA VAL A 63 -1.26 -8.55 -3.86
C VAL A 63 -1.05 -7.04 -3.85
N LEU A 64 -1.53 -6.40 -2.79
CA LEU A 64 -1.23 -5.00 -2.53
C LEU A 64 -0.10 -4.93 -1.52
N SER A 65 0.92 -4.11 -1.79
CA SER A 65 2.05 -3.95 -0.89
C SER A 65 2.33 -2.49 -0.60
N VAL A 66 2.85 -2.24 0.61
CA VAL A 66 3.36 -0.93 1.04
C VAL A 66 4.80 -1.15 1.47
N ARG A 67 5.73 -0.46 0.80
CA ARG A 67 7.17 -0.56 1.07
C ARG A 67 7.69 0.77 1.59
N CYS A 68 8.54 0.71 2.59
CA CYS A 68 9.12 1.91 3.19
C CYS A 68 10.43 1.57 3.91
N SER A 69 11.12 2.62 4.38
CA SER A 69 12.31 2.45 5.23
C SER A 69 11.89 2.08 6.65
N GLY A 70 12.82 1.53 7.41
CA GLY A 70 12.60 1.27 8.84
C GLY A 70 12.26 2.53 9.62
N GLU A 71 12.87 3.67 9.24
CA GLU A 71 12.59 4.96 9.85
C GLU A 71 11.15 5.42 9.59
N ALA A 72 10.69 5.28 8.35
CA ALA A 72 9.30 5.60 8.02
C ALA A 72 8.32 4.69 8.75
N ALA A 73 8.64 3.40 8.82
CA ALA A 73 7.82 2.43 9.53
C ALA A 73 7.71 2.76 11.03
N ALA A 74 8.82 3.15 11.65
CA ALA A 74 8.83 3.56 13.05
C ALA A 74 7.94 4.77 13.28
N LEU A 75 8.02 5.78 12.41
CA LEU A 75 7.19 6.98 12.52
C LEU A 75 5.70 6.66 12.31
N MET A 76 5.36 5.81 11.37
CA MET A 76 3.97 5.35 11.19
C MET A 76 3.44 4.69 12.47
N THR A 77 4.25 3.82 13.06
CA THR A 77 3.88 3.13 14.29
C THR A 77 3.67 4.10 15.44
N SER A 78 4.57 5.05 15.59
CA SER A 78 4.47 6.09 16.61
C SER A 78 3.19 6.90 16.47
N LYS A 79 2.88 7.34 15.27
CA LYS A 79 1.67 8.14 15.00
C LYS A 79 0.39 7.32 15.21
N MET A 80 0.42 6.06 14.85
CA MET A 80 -0.75 5.20 14.92
C MET A 80 -1.09 4.73 16.33
N LEU A 81 -0.06 4.39 17.11
CA LEU A 81 -0.22 3.81 18.45
C LEU A 81 0.07 4.78 19.58
N GLY A 82 0.61 5.97 19.30
CA GLY A 82 1.00 6.91 20.33
C GLY A 82 2.21 6.48 21.14
N VAL A 83 3.05 5.60 20.57
CA VAL A 83 4.25 5.09 21.22
C VAL A 83 5.44 5.97 20.84
N GLU A 84 6.31 6.28 21.80
CA GLU A 84 7.53 7.03 21.53
C GLU A 84 8.46 6.26 20.60
N LEU A 85 9.16 6.98 19.71
CA LEU A 85 10.01 6.37 18.68
C LEU A 85 11.08 5.43 19.24
N ASP A 86 11.63 5.73 20.39
CA ASP A 86 12.67 4.91 21.02
C ASP A 86 12.12 3.65 21.72
N LYS A 87 10.80 3.54 21.82
CA LYS A 87 10.14 2.41 22.46
C LYS A 87 9.43 1.49 21.47
N ILE A 88 9.61 1.71 20.17
CA ILE A 88 8.98 0.89 19.15
C ILE A 88 9.72 -0.44 19.03
N GLY A 89 8.98 -1.52 19.10
CA GLY A 89 9.49 -2.89 18.99
C GLY A 89 8.54 -3.73 18.12
N PRO A 90 8.03 -4.85 18.66
CA PRO A 90 7.18 -5.77 17.88
C PRO A 90 5.92 -5.14 17.32
N GLN A 91 5.44 -4.05 17.89
CA GLN A 91 4.24 -3.34 17.42
C GLN A 91 4.39 -2.81 15.99
N MET A 92 5.64 -2.63 15.52
CA MET A 92 5.88 -2.07 14.18
C MET A 92 5.29 -2.95 13.07
N ALA A 93 5.45 -4.26 13.18
CA ALA A 93 4.89 -5.19 12.20
C ALA A 93 3.36 -5.12 12.20
N ASP A 94 2.75 -5.09 13.37
CA ASP A 94 1.29 -4.99 13.50
C ASP A 94 0.76 -3.68 12.91
N ALA A 95 1.42 -2.57 13.20
CA ALA A 95 1.02 -1.26 12.70
C ALA A 95 1.13 -1.17 11.18
N LEU A 96 2.24 -1.65 10.61
CA LEU A 96 2.42 -1.67 9.15
C LEU A 96 1.43 -2.58 8.46
N GLY A 97 1.16 -3.74 9.04
CA GLY A 97 0.15 -4.65 8.53
C GLY A 97 -1.22 -3.99 8.49
N GLU A 98 -1.56 -3.26 9.53
CA GLU A 98 -2.84 -2.56 9.61
C GLU A 98 -2.94 -1.43 8.57
N VAL A 99 -1.87 -0.66 8.39
CA VAL A 99 -1.84 0.39 7.35
C VAL A 99 -2.07 -0.22 5.97
N CYS A 100 -1.35 -1.31 5.66
CA CYS A 100 -1.51 -2.00 4.38
C CYS A 100 -2.93 -2.52 4.19
N ASN A 101 -3.49 -3.13 5.23
CA ASN A 101 -4.85 -3.65 5.20
C ASN A 101 -5.88 -2.54 4.98
N MET A 102 -5.70 -1.40 5.63
CA MET A 102 -6.58 -0.24 5.44
C MET A 102 -6.49 0.34 4.04
N VAL A 103 -5.29 0.43 3.47
CA VAL A 103 -5.11 0.90 2.10
C VAL A 103 -5.78 -0.06 1.12
N ALA A 104 -5.59 -1.36 1.29
CA ALA A 104 -6.22 -2.38 0.45
C ALA A 104 -7.74 -2.33 0.53
N GLY A 105 -8.28 -2.21 1.74
CA GLY A 105 -9.73 -2.11 1.95
C GLY A 105 -10.32 -0.85 1.34
N ASN A 106 -9.66 0.28 1.53
CA ASN A 106 -10.12 1.54 0.95
C ASN A 106 -10.04 1.51 -0.59
N PHE A 107 -8.97 0.91 -1.13
CA PHE A 107 -8.82 0.76 -2.58
C PHE A 107 -9.96 -0.08 -3.18
N LYS A 108 -10.21 -1.27 -2.63
CA LYS A 108 -11.25 -2.14 -3.18
C LYS A 108 -12.65 -1.49 -3.12
N ASN A 109 -12.90 -0.68 -2.10
CA ASN A 109 -14.18 0.01 -1.97
C ASN A 109 -14.40 1.11 -3.01
N LYS A 110 -13.35 1.54 -3.69
CA LYS A 110 -13.44 2.54 -4.76
C LYS A 110 -13.75 1.93 -6.12
N ILE A 111 -13.72 0.60 -6.21
CA ILE A 111 -13.97 -0.10 -7.47
C ILE A 111 -15.34 -0.78 -7.38
N ALA A 112 -16.22 -0.46 -8.32
CA ALA A 112 -17.57 -1.02 -8.35
C ALA A 112 -17.53 -2.56 -8.44
N GLY A 113 -18.24 -3.22 -7.54
CA GLY A 113 -18.33 -4.67 -7.49
C GLY A 113 -17.25 -5.38 -6.69
N LEU A 114 -16.17 -4.70 -6.29
CA LEU A 114 -15.10 -5.34 -5.52
C LEU A 114 -15.31 -5.30 -4.01
N ALA A 115 -16.09 -4.34 -3.50
CA ALA A 115 -16.29 -4.19 -2.06
C ALA A 115 -16.78 -5.48 -1.40
N GLU A 116 -17.71 -6.18 -2.05
CA GLU A 116 -18.30 -7.42 -1.57
C GLU A 116 -17.70 -8.66 -2.23
N GLY A 117 -17.19 -8.52 -3.44
CA GLY A 117 -16.66 -9.63 -4.24
C GLY A 117 -15.17 -9.90 -4.08
N CYS A 118 -14.50 -9.19 -3.20
CA CYS A 118 -13.07 -9.31 -3.00
C CYS A 118 -12.75 -9.42 -1.51
N MET A 119 -12.07 -10.50 -1.12
CA MET A 119 -11.66 -10.74 0.26
C MET A 119 -10.19 -10.40 0.44
N LEU A 120 -9.85 -9.89 1.61
CA LEU A 120 -8.48 -9.55 1.98
C LEU A 120 -7.92 -10.64 2.89
N SER A 121 -6.66 -11.05 2.63
CA SER A 121 -5.95 -11.94 3.54
C SER A 121 -5.44 -11.15 4.75
N PRO A 122 -5.05 -11.85 5.84
CA PRO A 122 -4.27 -11.19 6.89
C PRO A 122 -2.97 -10.62 6.31
N PRO A 123 -2.47 -9.51 6.85
CA PRO A 123 -1.24 -8.91 6.34
C PRO A 123 -0.01 -9.73 6.67
N THR A 124 0.97 -9.68 5.79
CA THR A 124 2.30 -10.26 5.97
C THR A 124 3.32 -9.13 5.92
N VAL A 125 4.26 -9.11 6.87
CA VAL A 125 5.31 -8.09 6.91
C VAL A 125 6.67 -8.76 6.77
N ILE A 126 7.45 -8.29 5.80
CA ILE A 126 8.79 -8.80 5.52
C ILE A 126 9.79 -7.69 5.77
N THR A 127 10.83 -8.00 6.54
CA THR A 127 11.94 -7.08 6.79
C THR A 127 13.19 -7.56 6.08
N GLY A 128 13.98 -6.62 5.60
CA GLY A 128 15.23 -6.89 4.89
C GLY A 128 15.31 -6.11 3.59
N SER A 129 16.53 -5.95 3.08
CA SER A 129 16.79 -5.22 1.83
C SER A 129 17.24 -6.12 0.68
N ASP A 130 17.60 -7.37 0.97
CA ASP A 130 18.20 -8.29 0.01
C ASP A 130 17.23 -9.32 -0.56
N TYR A 131 15.94 -9.10 -0.43
CA TYR A 131 14.95 -9.99 -1.03
C TYR A 131 14.44 -9.42 -2.35
N SER A 132 14.04 -10.31 -3.24
CA SER A 132 13.36 -9.92 -4.47
C SER A 132 11.96 -10.55 -4.50
N LEU A 133 11.00 -9.75 -4.94
CA LEU A 133 9.63 -10.23 -5.11
C LEU A 133 9.44 -10.60 -6.58
N HIS A 134 9.28 -11.90 -6.83
CA HIS A 134 9.00 -12.39 -8.17
C HIS A 134 7.50 -12.62 -8.32
N SER A 135 6.94 -12.10 -9.39
CA SER A 135 5.55 -12.31 -9.73
C SER A 135 5.44 -12.73 -11.17
N LEU A 136 4.54 -13.66 -11.44
CA LEU A 136 4.18 -14.05 -12.80
C LEU A 136 3.14 -13.11 -13.41
N ALA A 137 2.72 -12.11 -12.66
CA ALA A 137 1.77 -11.11 -13.13
C ALA A 137 2.43 -10.07 -14.04
N ASP A 138 1.63 -9.33 -14.74
CA ASP A 138 2.06 -8.15 -15.51
C ASP A 138 2.70 -7.11 -14.60
N SER A 139 3.25 -6.06 -15.19
CA SER A 139 3.86 -4.94 -14.46
C SER A 139 2.93 -4.44 -13.36
N PRO A 140 3.43 -4.25 -12.13
CA PRO A 140 2.59 -3.77 -11.05
C PRO A 140 2.08 -2.36 -11.29
N LEU A 141 0.90 -2.08 -10.77
CA LEU A 141 0.40 -0.72 -10.61
C LEU A 141 1.13 -0.13 -9.41
N GLU A 142 1.72 1.04 -9.57
CA GLU A 142 2.57 1.59 -8.53
C GLU A 142 2.35 3.09 -8.38
N THR A 143 2.33 3.55 -7.14
CA THR A 143 2.36 4.97 -6.82
C THR A 143 3.46 5.23 -5.79
N ARG A 144 4.23 6.30 -5.99
CA ARG A 144 5.34 6.70 -5.13
C ARG A 144 4.98 8.02 -4.48
N LEU A 145 5.00 8.05 -3.17
CA LEU A 145 4.60 9.22 -2.39
C LEU A 145 5.60 9.46 -1.27
N LEU A 146 5.61 10.67 -0.73
CA LEU A 146 6.42 11.01 0.44
C LEU A 146 5.54 11.09 1.69
N PHE A 147 5.94 10.35 2.71
CA PHE A 147 5.39 10.40 4.06
C PHE A 147 6.43 11.06 4.95
N GLU A 148 6.13 12.27 5.44
CA GLU A 148 7.07 13.07 6.25
C GLU A 148 8.47 13.12 5.61
N ASN A 149 8.49 13.42 4.29
CA ASN A 149 9.70 13.49 3.47
C ASN A 149 10.43 12.15 3.25
N MET A 150 9.81 11.04 3.60
CA MET A 150 10.36 9.69 3.36
C MET A 150 9.56 8.98 2.30
N LEU A 151 10.26 8.31 1.36
CA LEU A 151 9.61 7.61 0.27
C LEU A 151 8.82 6.40 0.76
N ILE A 152 7.58 6.30 0.31
CA ILE A 152 6.79 5.07 0.41
C ILE A 152 6.37 4.66 -1.00
N VAL A 153 6.34 3.36 -1.24
CA VAL A 153 5.95 2.80 -2.53
C VAL A 153 4.78 1.86 -2.32
N ILE A 154 3.67 2.17 -2.97
CA ILE A 154 2.45 1.38 -2.88
C ILE A 154 2.24 0.72 -4.22
N SER A 155 2.14 -0.60 -4.23
CA SER A 155 2.05 -1.40 -5.45
C SER A 155 0.88 -2.36 -5.39
N LEU A 156 0.27 -2.59 -6.53
CA LEU A 156 -0.75 -3.61 -6.70
C LEU A 156 -0.34 -4.51 -7.86
N GLN A 157 -0.12 -5.80 -7.57
CA GLN A 157 0.09 -6.81 -8.60
C GLN A 157 -1.19 -7.58 -8.79
N VAL A 158 -1.69 -7.61 -10.01
CA VAL A 158 -2.93 -8.30 -10.36
C VAL A 158 -2.58 -9.60 -11.07
N HIS A 159 -3.20 -10.69 -10.62
CA HIS A 159 -3.04 -12.02 -11.19
C HIS A 159 -4.27 -12.38 -12.03
N GLY A 160 -4.02 -12.91 -13.18
CA GLY A 160 -5.06 -13.42 -14.04
C GLY A 160 -5.55 -12.49 -15.05
#